data_051fd87974c9babad3ea2212844a4a45
#
_entry.id   051fd87974c9babad3ea2212844a4a45
#
_cell.length_a   1.000
_cell.length_b   1.000
_cell.length_c   1.000
_cell.angle_alpha   90.00
_cell.angle_beta   90.00
_cell.angle_gamma   90.00
#
_symmetry.space_group_name_H-M   'P 1'
#
loop_
_entity.id
_entity.type
_entity.pdbx_description
1 polymer ?
#
loop_
_entity_poly.entity_id
_entity_poly.type
_entity_poly.pdbx_seq_one_letter_code
_entity_poly.pdbx_strand_id
1 'polypeptide(L)'
;MMRRHFLTAALATPLALVSGCHRPPKKELVLRSLVDNLLSPGIAGAVEASHTLHTAVSQLSATPSAQTAAQARSAWIDTAVRFKRANAFRDQTLAASSELVRAAFWPPRPRAIDDLVRSDASINVEDIDQLGADVRSLYALEYLLFPELSGSPFAVDTAEGVRLRQLLVAFAGSVSRRADAAAKELAATPVAARLAAEGQDAINRLVGLTVGNVEHFVANRLATIVWIASTKRSRAIDIEGGPSGISHKLGAAVMDVTAHLYDGERGPGLGALVAAVAPGVHERVRGDFAAAVASIHEFGQPLEAVALSDRSQLDALLAKLKTLEIALRSELASALGVTLTFSSADAD
;
A
#
# COMPACT_ATOMS: atom_id res chain seq x y z
N MET A 1 -82.30 35.99 2.79
CA MET A 1 -81.03 35.61 3.41
C MET A 1 -80.41 34.45 2.64
N MET A 2 -79.51 34.77 1.71
CA MET A 2 -78.83 33.78 0.86
C MET A 2 -77.44 33.49 1.44
N ARG A 3 -77.19 32.24 1.86
CA ARG A 3 -75.82 31.75 2.26
C ARG A 3 -75.06 31.26 1.01
N ARG A 4 -73.98 31.93 0.66
CA ARG A 4 -73.04 31.50 -0.37
C ARG A 4 -72.06 30.49 0.22
N HIS A 5 -72.04 29.26 -0.33
CA HIS A 5 -70.96 28.29 -0.05
C HIS A 5 -69.75 28.56 -0.98
N PHE A 6 -68.62 28.78 -0.40
CA PHE A 6 -67.35 28.78 -1.11
C PHE A 6 -66.80 27.36 -1.15
N LEU A 7 -66.66 26.81 -2.34
CA LEU A 7 -65.86 25.59 -2.60
C LEU A 7 -64.40 25.97 -2.77
N THR A 8 -63.60 25.52 -1.84
CA THR A 8 -62.11 25.59 -1.98
C THR A 8 -61.62 24.35 -2.73
N ALA A 9 -61.22 24.53 -3.97
CA ALA A 9 -60.58 23.49 -4.76
C ALA A 9 -59.08 23.38 -4.31
N ALA A 10 -58.72 22.25 -3.71
CA ALA A 10 -57.32 21.92 -3.41
C ALA A 10 -56.65 21.42 -4.69
N LEU A 11 -55.68 22.20 -5.19
CA LEU A 11 -54.77 21.81 -6.26
C LEU A 11 -53.73 20.82 -5.68
N ALA A 12 -53.92 19.55 -5.98
CA ALA A 12 -52.90 18.52 -5.74
C ALA A 12 -51.82 18.62 -6.84
N THR A 13 -50.64 19.15 -6.49
CA THR A 13 -49.46 19.13 -7.36
C THR A 13 -48.88 17.71 -7.36
N PRO A 14 -48.75 17.04 -8.53
CA PRO A 14 -48.07 15.76 -8.55
C PRO A 14 -46.56 15.97 -8.33
N LEU A 15 -46.03 15.43 -7.22
CA LEU A 15 -44.60 15.27 -7.04
C LEU A 15 -44.12 14.28 -8.10
N ALA A 16 -43.55 14.78 -9.19
CA ALA A 16 -42.83 13.96 -10.14
C ALA A 16 -41.56 13.47 -9.46
N LEU A 17 -41.54 12.21 -9.00
CA LEU A 17 -40.36 11.48 -8.65
C LEU A 17 -39.50 11.38 -9.92
N VAL A 18 -38.55 12.28 -10.04
CA VAL A 18 -37.47 12.16 -11.03
C VAL A 18 -36.60 10.99 -10.58
N SER A 19 -37.00 9.78 -10.92
CA SER A 19 -36.12 8.62 -10.92
C SER A 19 -35.07 8.87 -12.00
N GLY A 20 -33.99 9.55 -11.65
CA GLY A 20 -32.84 9.68 -12.51
C GLY A 20 -32.36 8.27 -12.84
N CYS A 21 -32.54 7.84 -14.08
CA CYS A 21 -31.92 6.63 -14.61
C CYS A 21 -30.42 6.81 -14.53
N HIS A 22 -29.83 6.43 -13.40
CA HIS A 22 -28.36 6.32 -13.28
C HIS A 22 -27.92 5.20 -14.22
N ARG A 23 -27.45 5.59 -15.40
CA ARG A 23 -26.83 4.64 -16.31
C ARG A 23 -25.56 4.11 -15.62
N PRO A 24 -25.38 2.79 -15.48
CA PRO A 24 -24.20 2.25 -14.82
C PRO A 24 -22.94 2.80 -15.49
N PRO A 25 -21.89 3.16 -14.73
CA PRO A 25 -20.67 3.65 -15.31
C PRO A 25 -20.09 2.57 -16.23
N LYS A 26 -19.60 2.98 -17.38
CA LYS A 26 -18.90 2.06 -18.28
C LYS A 26 -17.63 1.56 -17.58
N LYS A 27 -17.30 0.27 -17.74
CA LYS A 27 -16.03 -0.33 -17.20
C LYS A 27 -14.82 0.51 -17.56
N GLU A 28 -14.74 1.00 -18.78
CA GLU A 28 -13.68 1.89 -19.28
C GLU A 28 -13.48 3.14 -18.40
N LEU A 29 -14.58 3.75 -17.96
CA LEU A 29 -14.53 4.93 -17.09
C LEU A 29 -13.93 4.59 -15.71
N VAL A 30 -14.32 3.46 -15.15
CA VAL A 30 -13.78 2.98 -13.86
C VAL A 30 -12.29 2.66 -14.00
N LEU A 31 -11.91 1.89 -15.04
CA LEU A 31 -10.51 1.52 -15.29
C LEU A 31 -9.62 2.74 -15.52
N ARG A 32 -10.09 3.72 -16.31
CA ARG A 32 -9.39 4.99 -16.50
C ARG A 32 -9.27 5.75 -15.19
N SER A 33 -10.36 5.89 -14.44
CA SER A 33 -10.35 6.58 -13.15
C SER A 33 -9.33 5.99 -12.18
N LEU A 34 -9.24 4.66 -12.08
CA LEU A 34 -8.28 3.98 -11.20
C LEU A 34 -6.83 4.22 -11.64
N VAL A 35 -6.56 4.25 -12.95
CA VAL A 35 -5.21 4.58 -13.45
C VAL A 35 -4.86 6.04 -13.18
N ASP A 36 -5.75 6.97 -13.54
CA ASP A 36 -5.47 8.41 -13.49
C ASP A 36 -5.43 8.96 -12.05
N ASN A 37 -6.26 8.41 -11.16
CA ASN A 37 -6.44 8.95 -9.82
C ASN A 37 -5.76 8.14 -8.71
N LEU A 38 -5.33 6.88 -8.99
CA LEU A 38 -4.73 6.03 -7.97
C LEU A 38 -3.34 5.51 -8.38
N LEU A 39 -3.23 4.83 -9.54
CA LEU A 39 -1.97 4.24 -9.97
C LEU A 39 -0.91 5.31 -10.29
N SER A 40 -1.25 6.25 -11.19
CA SER A 40 -0.30 7.28 -11.64
C SER A 40 0.16 8.20 -10.50
N PRO A 41 -0.72 8.73 -9.65
CA PRO A 41 -0.31 9.50 -8.48
C PRO A 41 0.48 8.67 -7.46
N GLY A 42 0.14 7.39 -7.28
CA GLY A 42 0.86 6.49 -6.40
C GLY A 42 2.33 6.31 -6.82
N ILE A 43 2.57 6.05 -8.11
CA ILE A 43 3.94 5.94 -8.66
C ILE A 43 4.68 7.29 -8.56
N ALA A 44 4.03 8.40 -8.93
CA ALA A 44 4.64 9.73 -8.81
C ALA A 44 5.05 10.05 -7.37
N GLY A 45 4.19 9.73 -6.40
CA GLY A 45 4.50 9.89 -4.98
C GLY A 45 5.67 9.02 -4.50
N ALA A 46 5.81 7.80 -5.00
CA ALA A 46 6.95 6.94 -4.70
C ALA A 46 8.27 7.50 -5.27
N VAL A 47 8.24 8.06 -6.49
CA VAL A 47 9.39 8.75 -7.11
C VAL A 47 9.84 9.93 -6.26
N GLU A 48 8.93 10.86 -5.96
CA GLU A 48 9.22 12.05 -5.15
C GLU A 48 9.85 11.68 -3.80
N ALA A 49 9.26 10.72 -3.10
CA ALA A 49 9.74 10.28 -1.80
C ALA A 49 11.13 9.61 -1.91
N SER A 50 11.38 8.80 -2.95
CA SER A 50 12.68 8.16 -3.14
C SER A 50 13.80 9.17 -3.43
N HIS A 51 13.54 10.23 -4.18
CA HIS A 51 14.48 11.33 -4.39
C HIS A 51 14.75 12.09 -3.08
N THR A 52 13.72 12.34 -2.29
CA THR A 52 13.85 12.96 -0.96
C THR A 52 14.69 12.11 -0.02
N LEU A 53 14.46 10.79 0.00
CA LEU A 53 15.27 9.84 0.78
C LEU A 53 16.73 9.85 0.32
N HIS A 54 17.00 9.75 -0.99
CA HIS A 54 18.35 9.79 -1.53
C HIS A 54 19.08 11.08 -1.15
N THR A 55 18.40 12.23 -1.22
CA THR A 55 18.93 13.51 -0.78
C THR A 55 19.25 13.51 0.72
N ALA A 56 18.35 13.02 1.56
CA ALA A 56 18.54 13.00 3.01
C ALA A 56 19.69 12.08 3.45
N VAL A 57 19.85 10.88 2.83
CA VAL A 57 20.99 10.01 3.14
C VAL A 57 22.30 10.54 2.58
N SER A 58 22.28 11.27 1.46
CA SER A 58 23.46 11.97 0.92
C SER A 58 23.91 13.09 1.86
N GLN A 59 22.98 13.83 2.47
CA GLN A 59 23.29 14.83 3.50
C GLN A 59 23.84 14.16 4.77
N LEU A 60 23.29 13.04 5.20
CA LEU A 60 23.82 12.25 6.32
C LEU A 60 25.25 11.78 6.03
N SER A 61 25.54 11.38 4.80
CA SER A 61 26.88 10.96 4.39
C SER A 61 27.88 12.12 4.40
N ALA A 62 27.47 13.29 3.91
CA ALA A 62 28.34 14.48 3.82
C ALA A 62 28.54 15.18 5.18
N THR A 63 27.53 15.18 6.04
CA THR A 63 27.54 15.90 7.32
C THR A 63 26.90 15.02 8.40
N PRO A 64 27.61 14.00 8.90
CA PRO A 64 27.09 13.07 9.89
C PRO A 64 26.72 13.76 11.19
N SER A 65 25.46 13.62 11.61
CA SER A 65 24.98 14.16 12.88
C SER A 65 23.69 13.44 13.31
N ALA A 66 23.29 13.59 14.57
CA ALA A 66 22.00 13.10 15.04
C ALA A 66 20.83 13.71 14.25
N GLN A 67 20.94 14.98 13.85
CA GLN A 67 19.93 15.69 13.08
C GLN A 67 19.78 15.10 11.67
N THR A 68 20.87 14.95 10.92
CA THR A 68 20.83 14.37 9.57
C THR A 68 20.41 12.91 9.58
N ALA A 69 20.79 12.15 10.61
CA ALA A 69 20.29 10.79 10.82
C ALA A 69 18.76 10.75 11.07
N ALA A 70 18.24 11.66 11.89
CA ALA A 70 16.78 11.78 12.10
C ALA A 70 16.03 12.18 10.81
N GLN A 71 16.59 13.08 10.00
CA GLN A 71 16.04 13.47 8.71
C GLN A 71 16.02 12.27 7.73
N ALA A 72 17.10 11.50 7.64
CA ALA A 72 17.18 10.30 6.80
C ALA A 72 16.13 9.24 7.23
N ARG A 73 15.97 9.02 8.53
CA ARG A 73 14.94 8.12 9.08
C ARG A 73 13.52 8.60 8.76
N SER A 74 13.25 9.89 8.91
CA SER A 74 11.95 10.47 8.56
C SER A 74 11.63 10.35 7.08
N ALA A 75 12.61 10.61 6.21
CA ALA A 75 12.48 10.44 4.77
C ALA A 75 12.25 8.97 4.38
N TRP A 76 12.94 8.03 5.07
CA TRP A 76 12.71 6.60 4.87
C TRP A 76 11.27 6.20 5.24
N ILE A 77 10.74 6.68 6.37
CA ILE A 77 9.37 6.39 6.81
C ILE A 77 8.34 6.86 5.76
N ASP A 78 8.47 8.10 5.27
CA ASP A 78 7.58 8.60 4.21
C ASP A 78 7.70 7.77 2.92
N THR A 79 8.93 7.45 2.52
CA THR A 79 9.18 6.62 1.35
C THR A 79 8.55 5.23 1.49
N ALA A 80 8.70 4.58 2.64
CA ALA A 80 8.14 3.25 2.88
C ALA A 80 6.61 3.23 2.77
N VAL A 81 5.94 4.24 3.34
CA VAL A 81 4.48 4.39 3.25
C VAL A 81 4.04 4.63 1.81
N ARG A 82 4.71 5.51 1.06
CA ARG A 82 4.37 5.81 -0.35
C ARG A 82 4.62 4.62 -1.27
N PHE A 83 5.73 3.90 -1.09
CA PHE A 83 5.97 2.65 -1.84
C PHE A 83 4.95 1.58 -1.51
N LYS A 84 4.52 1.48 -0.25
CA LYS A 84 3.49 0.55 0.16
C LYS A 84 2.16 0.86 -0.53
N ARG A 85 1.78 2.13 -0.61
CA ARG A 85 0.59 2.59 -1.35
C ARG A 85 0.70 2.28 -2.85
N ALA A 86 1.83 2.61 -3.48
CA ALA A 86 2.05 2.34 -4.90
C ALA A 86 2.00 0.82 -5.21
N ASN A 87 2.62 -0.01 -4.36
CA ASN A 87 2.63 -1.46 -4.50
C ASN A 87 1.28 -2.13 -4.23
N ALA A 88 0.37 -1.48 -3.51
CA ALA A 88 -0.98 -2.02 -3.30
C ALA A 88 -1.83 -2.00 -4.60
N PHE A 89 -1.46 -1.18 -5.60
CA PHE A 89 -2.02 -1.25 -6.95
C PHE A 89 -1.05 -1.97 -7.91
N ARG A 90 -0.60 -3.16 -7.58
CA ARG A 90 0.27 -3.92 -8.48
C ARG A 90 -0.55 -4.75 -9.46
N ASP A 91 -0.51 -4.43 -10.72
CA ASP A 91 -0.92 -5.31 -11.80
C ASP A 91 0.32 -6.02 -12.36
N GLN A 92 0.37 -7.35 -12.27
CA GLN A 92 1.52 -8.15 -12.74
C GLN A 92 1.79 -8.01 -14.24
N THR A 93 0.82 -7.51 -15.01
CA THR A 93 0.98 -7.23 -16.43
C THR A 93 1.70 -5.90 -16.70
N LEU A 94 1.97 -5.09 -15.66
CA LEU A 94 2.68 -3.83 -15.76
C LEU A 94 4.14 -4.00 -15.33
N ALA A 95 5.09 -3.74 -16.23
CA ALA A 95 6.52 -3.75 -15.91
C ALA A 95 6.88 -2.75 -14.79
N ALA A 96 6.19 -1.60 -14.75
CA ALA A 96 6.30 -0.61 -13.67
C ALA A 96 6.09 -1.23 -12.27
N SER A 97 5.14 -2.14 -12.12
CA SER A 97 4.91 -2.84 -10.85
C SER A 97 6.10 -3.70 -10.42
N SER A 98 6.78 -4.35 -11.36
CA SER A 98 7.98 -5.16 -11.07
C SER A 98 9.12 -4.33 -10.50
N GLU A 99 9.35 -3.11 -11.02
CA GLU A 99 10.39 -2.23 -10.52
C GLU A 99 10.12 -1.75 -9.10
N LEU A 100 8.87 -1.38 -8.80
CA LEU A 100 8.48 -0.97 -7.44
C LEU A 100 8.56 -2.13 -6.43
N VAL A 101 8.18 -3.35 -6.83
CA VAL A 101 8.30 -4.54 -5.97
C VAL A 101 9.78 -4.83 -5.65
N ARG A 102 10.67 -4.75 -6.66
CA ARG A 102 12.11 -4.93 -6.45
C ARG A 102 12.72 -3.85 -5.57
N ALA A 103 12.28 -2.58 -5.73
CA ALA A 103 12.75 -1.48 -4.92
C ALA A 103 12.36 -1.61 -3.44
N ALA A 104 11.16 -2.15 -3.16
CA ALA A 104 10.64 -2.34 -1.81
C ALA A 104 10.49 -3.83 -1.45
N PHE A 105 11.45 -4.66 -1.87
CA PHE A 105 11.45 -6.09 -1.55
C PHE A 105 11.64 -6.33 -0.05
N TRP A 106 10.81 -7.18 0.51
CA TRP A 106 10.85 -7.62 1.90
C TRP A 106 10.64 -9.14 1.96
N PRO A 107 11.31 -9.89 2.84
CA PRO A 107 12.24 -9.43 3.89
C PRO A 107 13.66 -9.14 3.36
N PRO A 108 14.42 -8.24 4.02
CA PRO A 108 15.84 -8.07 3.71
C PRO A 108 16.64 -9.27 4.19
N ARG A 109 17.89 -9.41 3.70
CA ARG A 109 18.82 -10.46 4.11
C ARG A 109 19.93 -9.89 5.01
N PRO A 110 19.75 -9.81 6.35
CA PRO A 110 20.68 -9.15 7.26
C PRO A 110 22.11 -9.62 7.11
N ARG A 111 22.35 -10.94 7.08
CA ARG A 111 23.73 -11.50 6.97
C ARG A 111 24.45 -11.01 5.72
N ALA A 112 23.78 -11.01 4.58
CA ALA A 112 24.39 -10.55 3.33
C ALA A 112 24.69 -9.04 3.37
N ILE A 113 23.83 -8.25 4.02
CA ILE A 113 24.04 -6.81 4.24
C ILE A 113 25.23 -6.59 5.16
N ASP A 114 25.33 -7.33 6.27
CA ASP A 114 26.46 -7.26 7.20
C ASP A 114 27.78 -7.67 6.54
N ASP A 115 27.76 -8.71 5.69
CA ASP A 115 28.95 -9.14 4.94
C ASP A 115 29.38 -8.06 3.94
N LEU A 116 28.43 -7.37 3.31
CA LEU A 116 28.72 -6.23 2.41
C LEU A 116 29.33 -5.05 3.19
N VAL A 117 28.84 -4.76 4.39
CA VAL A 117 29.40 -3.73 5.27
C VAL A 117 30.86 -4.04 5.61
N ARG A 118 31.22 -5.30 5.87
CA ARG A 118 32.56 -5.73 6.27
C ARG A 118 33.51 -5.96 5.08
N SER A 119 32.98 -6.05 3.86
CA SER A 119 33.79 -6.33 2.67
C SER A 119 34.49 -5.08 2.14
N ASP A 120 35.53 -5.30 1.30
CA ASP A 120 36.20 -4.24 0.53
C ASP A 120 35.58 -4.04 -0.86
N ALA A 121 34.39 -4.62 -1.11
CA ALA A 121 33.71 -4.50 -2.39
C ALA A 121 33.42 -3.04 -2.73
N SER A 122 33.45 -2.71 -4.02
CA SER A 122 33.07 -1.39 -4.51
C SER A 122 31.64 -1.03 -4.11
N ILE A 123 31.43 0.22 -3.71
CA ILE A 123 30.14 0.77 -3.35
C ILE A 123 29.82 1.90 -4.33
N ASN A 124 29.27 1.53 -5.46
CA ASN A 124 28.61 2.45 -6.39
C ASN A 124 27.21 1.89 -6.72
N VAL A 125 26.36 2.74 -7.29
CA VAL A 125 24.95 2.36 -7.51
C VAL A 125 24.84 1.25 -8.57
N GLU A 126 25.77 1.21 -9.53
CA GLU A 126 25.83 0.22 -10.61
C GLU A 126 26.10 -1.18 -10.06
N ASP A 127 27.10 -1.32 -9.19
CA ASP A 127 27.45 -2.60 -8.55
C ASP A 127 26.36 -3.05 -7.59
N ILE A 128 25.78 -2.12 -6.83
CA ILE A 128 24.66 -2.38 -5.94
C ILE A 128 23.43 -2.90 -6.70
N ASP A 129 23.16 -2.40 -7.90
CA ASP A 129 22.03 -2.86 -8.72
C ASP A 129 22.18 -4.31 -9.23
N GLN A 130 23.39 -4.88 -9.20
CA GLN A 130 23.60 -6.29 -9.52
C GLN A 130 23.29 -7.23 -8.34
N LEU A 131 23.17 -6.71 -7.13
CA LEU A 131 22.84 -7.50 -5.95
C LEU A 131 21.36 -7.95 -5.96
N GLY A 132 21.05 -8.97 -5.19
CA GLY A 132 19.67 -9.39 -4.95
C GLY A 132 18.80 -8.27 -4.35
N ALA A 133 17.53 -8.25 -4.68
CA ALA A 133 16.60 -7.23 -4.18
C ALA A 133 16.53 -7.24 -2.63
N ASP A 134 16.71 -8.39 -2.02
CA ASP A 134 16.77 -8.60 -0.56
C ASP A 134 17.98 -7.96 0.13
N VAL A 135 19.01 -7.55 -0.63
CA VAL A 135 20.23 -6.91 -0.10
C VAL A 135 20.25 -5.39 -0.30
N ARG A 136 19.50 -4.88 -1.29
CA ARG A 136 19.56 -3.47 -1.73
C ARG A 136 18.22 -2.74 -1.77
N SER A 137 17.19 -3.33 -1.18
CA SER A 137 15.84 -2.74 -1.17
C SER A 137 15.70 -1.60 -0.15
N LEU A 138 14.54 -0.96 -0.20
CA LEU A 138 14.12 -0.01 0.82
C LEU A 138 14.17 -0.60 2.24
N TYR A 139 13.91 -1.90 2.40
CA TYR A 139 13.99 -2.58 3.70
C TYR A 139 15.42 -2.96 4.09
N ALA A 140 16.34 -3.07 3.14
CA ALA A 140 17.77 -3.12 3.45
C ALA A 140 18.29 -1.78 4.02
N LEU A 141 17.75 -0.65 3.51
CA LEU A 141 17.98 0.67 4.12
C LEU A 141 17.39 0.77 5.54
N GLU A 142 16.21 0.20 5.78
CA GLU A 142 15.63 0.14 7.13
C GLU A 142 16.57 -0.54 8.10
N TYR A 143 17.07 -1.71 7.72
CA TYR A 143 18.00 -2.49 8.54
C TYR A 143 19.24 -1.68 8.96
N LEU A 144 19.77 -0.87 8.07
CA LEU A 144 20.93 -0.03 8.36
C LEU A 144 20.57 1.26 9.12
N LEU A 145 19.43 1.90 8.81
CA LEU A 145 19.04 3.19 9.41
C LEU A 145 18.44 3.05 10.82
N PHE A 146 17.88 1.89 11.17
CA PHE A 146 17.20 1.64 12.44
C PHE A 146 17.83 0.46 13.18
N PRO A 147 19.10 0.56 13.61
CA PRO A 147 19.73 -0.49 14.39
C PRO A 147 19.06 -0.61 15.75
N GLU A 148 18.75 -1.84 16.17
CA GLU A 148 18.12 -2.13 17.47
C GLU A 148 18.99 -1.79 18.68
N LEU A 149 20.29 -1.63 18.49
CA LEU A 149 21.28 -1.45 19.56
C LEU A 149 21.99 -0.10 19.47
N SER A 150 21.70 0.72 20.44
CA SER A 150 22.51 1.81 21.00
C SER A 150 23.44 2.58 20.06
N GLY A 151 23.11 3.81 19.85
CA GLY A 151 23.97 4.80 19.21
C GLY A 151 23.86 4.75 17.68
N SER A 152 23.87 5.94 17.08
CA SER A 152 23.87 6.02 15.62
C SER A 152 25.30 5.70 15.13
N PRO A 153 25.58 4.51 14.57
CA PRO A 153 26.92 4.18 14.06
C PRO A 153 27.33 5.13 12.91
N PHE A 154 26.38 5.92 12.39
CA PHE A 154 26.61 6.89 11.31
C PHE A 154 27.26 8.19 11.78
N ALA A 155 27.20 8.50 13.07
CA ALA A 155 27.74 9.76 13.61
C ALA A 155 29.24 9.71 13.89
N VAL A 156 29.89 8.55 13.70
CA VAL A 156 31.30 8.34 14.04
C VAL A 156 32.13 8.24 12.75
N ASP A 157 33.25 8.99 12.67
CA ASP A 157 34.18 8.93 11.56
C ASP A 157 35.15 7.74 11.69
N THR A 158 34.56 6.56 11.87
CA THR A 158 35.28 5.28 11.74
C THR A 158 35.19 4.79 10.31
N ALA A 159 36.07 3.91 9.88
CA ALA A 159 36.04 3.30 8.56
C ALA A 159 34.67 2.59 8.31
N GLU A 160 34.15 1.91 9.33
CA GLU A 160 32.81 1.29 9.28
C GLU A 160 31.67 2.31 9.14
N GLY A 161 31.69 3.42 9.89
CA GLY A 161 30.69 4.48 9.79
C GLY A 161 30.70 5.14 8.41
N VAL A 162 31.88 5.39 7.84
CA VAL A 162 32.02 5.89 6.46
C VAL A 162 31.42 4.90 5.47
N ARG A 163 31.72 3.62 5.60
CA ARG A 163 31.21 2.58 4.71
C ARG A 163 29.70 2.41 4.80
N LEU A 164 29.14 2.43 6.00
CA LEU A 164 27.69 2.42 6.23
C LEU A 164 27.00 3.58 5.50
N ARG A 165 27.53 4.79 5.62
CA ARG A 165 26.98 5.96 4.92
C ARG A 165 27.07 5.83 3.40
N GLN A 166 28.16 5.27 2.86
CA GLN A 166 28.30 4.98 1.43
C GLN A 166 27.24 3.98 0.96
N LEU A 167 27.03 2.89 1.71
CA LEU A 167 25.98 1.90 1.40
C LEU A 167 24.58 2.50 1.44
N LEU A 168 24.29 3.34 2.44
CA LEU A 168 23.00 4.04 2.50
C LEU A 168 22.74 4.87 1.24
N VAL A 169 23.72 5.64 0.78
CA VAL A 169 23.61 6.44 -0.44
C VAL A 169 23.40 5.54 -1.67
N ALA A 170 24.17 4.47 -1.81
CA ALA A 170 24.10 3.57 -2.95
C ALA A 170 22.75 2.81 -2.98
N PHE A 171 22.26 2.34 -1.84
CA PHE A 171 20.93 1.69 -1.73
C PHE A 171 19.81 2.66 -2.05
N ALA A 172 19.84 3.88 -1.51
CA ALA A 172 18.83 4.89 -1.80
C ALA A 172 18.85 5.30 -3.28
N GLY A 173 20.05 5.39 -3.89
CA GLY A 173 20.20 5.61 -5.32
C GLY A 173 19.59 4.48 -6.16
N SER A 174 19.78 3.20 -5.76
CA SER A 174 19.15 2.06 -6.40
C SER A 174 17.62 2.10 -6.30
N VAL A 175 17.07 2.41 -5.12
CA VAL A 175 15.62 2.56 -4.92
C VAL A 175 15.06 3.68 -5.80
N SER A 176 15.72 4.84 -5.83
CA SER A 176 15.32 5.99 -6.64
C SER A 176 15.30 5.66 -8.14
N ARG A 177 16.38 5.05 -8.68
CA ARG A 177 16.44 4.65 -10.09
C ARG A 177 15.31 3.69 -10.49
N ARG A 178 14.90 2.78 -9.62
CA ARG A 178 13.79 1.86 -9.89
C ARG A 178 12.44 2.55 -9.86
N ALA A 179 12.26 3.52 -8.98
CA ALA A 179 11.07 4.35 -8.98
C ALA A 179 10.96 5.18 -10.29
N ASP A 180 12.09 5.76 -10.73
CA ASP A 180 12.17 6.47 -12.01
C ASP A 180 11.90 5.55 -13.21
N ALA A 181 12.44 4.32 -13.19
CA ALA A 181 12.16 3.32 -14.21
C ALA A 181 10.67 2.95 -14.26
N ALA A 182 10.02 2.79 -13.10
CA ALA A 182 8.58 2.54 -13.02
C ALA A 182 7.75 3.70 -13.59
N ALA A 183 8.11 4.94 -13.28
CA ALA A 183 7.44 6.12 -13.82
C ALA A 183 7.64 6.25 -15.34
N LYS A 184 8.85 5.99 -15.84
CA LYS A 184 9.16 5.99 -17.28
C LYS A 184 8.36 4.94 -18.03
N GLU A 185 8.27 3.72 -17.48
CA GLU A 185 7.48 2.63 -18.07
C GLU A 185 5.98 2.98 -18.10
N LEU A 186 5.46 3.56 -17.00
CA LEU A 186 4.09 4.01 -16.95
C LEU A 186 3.80 5.09 -18.01
N ALA A 187 4.70 6.04 -18.18
CA ALA A 187 4.55 7.12 -19.17
C ALA A 187 4.64 6.60 -20.64
N ALA A 188 5.43 5.54 -20.86
CA ALA A 188 5.59 4.93 -22.19
C ALA A 188 4.41 4.01 -22.56
N THR A 189 3.61 3.57 -21.57
CA THR A 189 2.53 2.60 -21.76
C THR A 189 1.17 3.27 -21.63
N PRO A 190 0.26 3.18 -22.63
CA PRO A 190 -1.10 3.70 -22.52
C PRO A 190 -1.97 2.78 -21.63
N VAL A 191 -1.64 2.70 -20.32
CA VAL A 191 -2.20 1.72 -19.37
C VAL A 191 -3.71 1.79 -19.32
N ALA A 192 -4.30 2.98 -19.23
CA ALA A 192 -5.75 3.13 -19.15
C ALA A 192 -6.45 2.60 -20.41
N ALA A 193 -5.89 2.85 -21.61
CA ALA A 193 -6.43 2.35 -22.86
C ALA A 193 -6.29 0.81 -22.97
N ARG A 194 -5.16 0.27 -22.51
CA ARG A 194 -4.91 -1.16 -22.48
C ARG A 194 -5.90 -1.89 -21.55
N LEU A 195 -6.06 -1.43 -20.32
CA LEU A 195 -7.02 -2.01 -19.38
C LEU A 195 -8.45 -1.90 -19.91
N ALA A 196 -8.80 -0.78 -20.53
CA ALA A 196 -10.11 -0.60 -21.17
C ALA A 196 -10.35 -1.61 -22.30
N ALA A 197 -9.34 -1.90 -23.12
CA ALA A 197 -9.41 -2.89 -24.19
C ALA A 197 -9.55 -4.34 -23.66
N GLU A 198 -8.90 -4.65 -22.55
CA GLU A 198 -9.01 -5.93 -21.84
C GLU A 198 -10.39 -6.13 -21.17
N GLY A 199 -11.07 -5.06 -20.84
CA GLY A 199 -12.44 -5.06 -20.37
C GLY A 199 -12.68 -5.92 -19.11
N GLN A 200 -13.35 -7.07 -19.26
CA GLN A 200 -13.66 -7.94 -18.11
C GLN A 200 -12.41 -8.55 -17.48
N ASP A 201 -11.39 -8.87 -18.26
CA ASP A 201 -10.16 -9.46 -17.72
C ASP A 201 -9.41 -8.47 -16.82
N ALA A 202 -9.40 -7.18 -17.17
CA ALA A 202 -8.88 -6.14 -16.28
C ALA A 202 -9.69 -6.05 -14.97
N ILE A 203 -11.02 -6.12 -15.04
CA ILE A 203 -11.89 -6.14 -13.84
C ILE A 203 -11.59 -7.39 -12.99
N ASN A 204 -11.45 -8.57 -13.60
CA ASN A 204 -11.13 -9.81 -12.89
C ASN A 204 -9.81 -9.67 -12.10
N ARG A 205 -8.77 -9.09 -12.73
CA ARG A 205 -7.48 -8.87 -12.06
C ARG A 205 -7.59 -7.85 -10.94
N LEU A 206 -8.33 -6.75 -11.13
CA LEU A 206 -8.47 -5.72 -10.08
C LEU A 206 -9.30 -6.22 -8.89
N VAL A 207 -10.32 -7.03 -9.12
CA VAL A 207 -11.05 -7.73 -8.04
C VAL A 207 -10.12 -8.68 -7.32
N GLY A 208 -9.36 -9.51 -8.07
CA GLY A 208 -8.35 -10.41 -7.49
C GLY A 208 -7.29 -9.67 -6.67
N LEU A 209 -6.83 -8.50 -7.15
CA LEU A 209 -5.90 -7.63 -6.42
C LEU A 209 -6.53 -7.08 -5.12
N THR A 210 -7.79 -6.64 -5.19
CA THR A 210 -8.51 -6.11 -4.03
C THR A 210 -8.66 -7.18 -2.94
N VAL A 211 -9.06 -8.39 -3.31
CA VAL A 211 -9.12 -9.56 -2.42
C VAL A 211 -7.73 -9.90 -1.88
N GLY A 212 -6.76 -10.06 -2.78
CA GLY A 212 -5.40 -10.47 -2.43
C GLY A 212 -4.67 -9.50 -1.50
N ASN A 213 -4.92 -8.19 -1.58
CA ASN A 213 -4.36 -7.23 -0.63
C ASN A 213 -4.84 -7.48 0.80
N VAL A 214 -6.16 -7.73 0.99
CA VAL A 214 -6.74 -8.02 2.30
C VAL A 214 -6.21 -9.35 2.84
N GLU A 215 -6.25 -10.41 2.02
CA GLU A 215 -5.76 -11.74 2.37
C GLU A 215 -4.28 -11.73 2.77
N HIS A 216 -3.44 -11.10 1.96
CA HIS A 216 -2.01 -11.01 2.25
C HIS A 216 -1.74 -10.22 3.53
N PHE A 217 -2.50 -9.16 3.80
CA PHE A 217 -2.37 -8.41 5.04
C PHE A 217 -2.78 -9.28 6.24
N VAL A 218 -3.86 -10.02 6.14
CA VAL A 218 -4.34 -10.93 7.21
C VAL A 218 -3.37 -12.09 7.41
N ALA A 219 -3.10 -12.86 6.35
CA ALA A 219 -2.37 -14.13 6.45
C ALA A 219 -0.86 -13.96 6.67
N ASN A 220 -0.25 -12.97 6.01
CA ASN A 220 1.21 -12.84 6.00
C ASN A 220 1.74 -11.73 6.91
N ARG A 221 0.90 -10.76 7.32
CA ARG A 221 1.34 -9.66 8.19
C ARG A 221 0.78 -9.79 9.59
N LEU A 222 -0.55 -9.78 9.74
CA LEU A 222 -1.17 -9.86 11.07
C LEU A 222 -0.93 -11.23 11.73
N ALA A 223 -1.05 -12.33 10.99
CA ALA A 223 -0.79 -13.66 11.51
C ALA A 223 0.66 -13.79 12.00
N THR A 224 1.64 -13.26 11.26
CA THR A 224 3.05 -13.23 11.67
C THR A 224 3.23 -12.43 12.96
N ILE A 225 2.65 -11.23 13.06
CA ILE A 225 2.71 -10.38 14.26
C ILE A 225 2.11 -11.10 15.47
N VAL A 226 0.95 -11.72 15.30
CA VAL A 226 0.27 -12.49 16.36
C VAL A 226 1.11 -13.70 16.80
N TRP A 227 1.69 -14.44 15.85
CA TRP A 227 2.56 -15.59 16.14
C TRP A 227 3.83 -15.15 16.88
N ILE A 228 4.48 -14.10 16.42
CA ILE A 228 5.67 -13.51 17.03
C ILE A 228 5.38 -13.09 18.48
N ALA A 229 4.30 -12.34 18.71
CA ALA A 229 3.89 -11.92 20.04
C ALA A 229 3.63 -13.12 20.98
N SER A 230 3.05 -14.21 20.46
CA SER A 230 2.76 -15.42 21.26
C SER A 230 4.02 -16.20 21.65
N THR A 231 5.06 -16.18 20.81
CA THR A 231 6.27 -16.99 21.01
C THR A 231 7.38 -16.24 21.74
N LYS A 232 7.30 -14.90 21.86
CA LYS A 232 8.34 -14.03 22.41
C LYS A 232 9.73 -14.21 21.77
N ARG A 233 9.78 -14.70 20.51
CA ARG A 233 11.01 -15.02 19.77
C ARG A 233 11.33 -14.03 18.66
N SER A 234 10.71 -12.86 18.67
CA SER A 234 10.80 -11.88 17.60
C SER A 234 12.09 -11.08 17.63
N ARG A 235 12.64 -10.90 16.43
CA ARG A 235 13.47 -9.73 16.14
C ARG A 235 12.59 -8.73 15.36
N ALA A 236 12.77 -7.43 15.57
CA ALA A 236 12.01 -6.41 14.85
C ALA A 236 12.12 -6.58 13.32
N ILE A 237 13.27 -7.09 12.83
CA ILE A 237 13.53 -7.35 11.41
C ILE A 237 12.60 -8.42 10.78
N ASP A 238 12.00 -9.27 11.60
CA ASP A 238 11.07 -10.31 11.13
C ASP A 238 9.66 -9.76 10.87
N ILE A 239 9.46 -8.45 11.14
CA ILE A 239 8.21 -7.71 10.92
C ILE A 239 8.47 -6.60 9.91
N GLU A 240 7.63 -6.48 8.88
CA GLU A 240 7.72 -5.39 7.91
C GLU A 240 7.46 -4.04 8.59
N GLY A 241 8.46 -3.14 8.55
CA GLY A 241 8.43 -1.88 9.29
C GLY A 241 8.65 -2.03 10.79
N GLY A 242 9.10 -3.19 11.26
CA GLY A 242 9.39 -3.46 12.68
C GLY A 242 10.57 -2.66 13.21
N PRO A 243 11.77 -2.66 12.56
CA PRO A 243 12.91 -1.87 13.00
C PRO A 243 12.59 -0.38 13.15
N SER A 244 11.78 0.16 12.26
CA SER A 244 11.35 1.57 12.27
C SER A 244 10.10 1.85 13.12
N GLY A 245 9.43 0.82 13.61
CA GLY A 245 8.21 0.93 14.42
C GLY A 245 6.99 1.45 13.65
N ILE A 246 6.89 1.17 12.34
CA ILE A 246 5.81 1.69 11.49
C ILE A 246 4.88 0.62 10.91
N SER A 247 4.88 -0.59 11.44
CA SER A 247 4.05 -1.69 10.94
C SER A 247 2.56 -1.31 10.79
N HIS A 248 2.01 -0.52 11.73
CA HIS A 248 0.65 0.03 11.68
C HIS A 248 0.45 0.99 10.49
N LYS A 249 1.44 1.85 10.19
CA LYS A 249 1.36 2.79 9.05
C LYS A 249 1.40 2.06 7.71
N LEU A 250 2.19 1.01 7.61
CA LEU A 250 2.26 0.19 6.41
C LEU A 250 0.96 -0.58 6.18
N GLY A 251 0.37 -1.13 7.26
CA GLY A 251 -0.94 -1.76 7.20
C GLY A 251 -2.04 -0.78 6.78
N ALA A 252 -2.09 0.40 7.39
CA ALA A 252 -3.03 1.46 7.02
C ALA A 252 -2.88 1.85 5.53
N ALA A 253 -1.63 2.03 5.04
CA ALA A 253 -1.37 2.38 3.65
C ALA A 253 -1.93 1.35 2.64
N VAL A 254 -1.83 0.05 2.93
CA VAL A 254 -2.43 -1.01 2.11
C VAL A 254 -3.94 -0.93 2.14
N MET A 255 -4.53 -0.80 3.32
CA MET A 255 -5.98 -0.78 3.48
C MET A 255 -6.61 0.46 2.85
N ASP A 256 -6.00 1.64 2.97
CA ASP A 256 -6.44 2.87 2.31
C ASP A 256 -6.52 2.69 0.78
N VAL A 257 -5.44 2.22 0.16
CA VAL A 257 -5.42 2.03 -1.30
C VAL A 257 -6.40 0.96 -1.74
N THR A 258 -6.55 -0.12 -0.95
CA THR A 258 -7.51 -1.18 -1.27
C THR A 258 -8.95 -0.69 -1.18
N ALA A 259 -9.26 0.16 -0.20
CA ALA A 259 -10.55 0.84 -0.12
C ALA A 259 -10.76 1.80 -1.31
N HIS A 260 -9.73 2.54 -1.73
CA HIS A 260 -9.79 3.41 -2.91
C HIS A 260 -9.91 2.63 -4.24
N LEU A 261 -9.36 1.42 -4.34
CA LEU A 261 -9.63 0.53 -5.48
C LEU A 261 -11.12 0.21 -5.59
N TYR A 262 -11.78 0.04 -4.45
CA TYR A 262 -13.21 -0.23 -4.40
C TYR A 262 -14.04 1.04 -4.57
N ASP A 263 -13.90 2.05 -3.73
CA ASP A 263 -14.73 3.26 -3.74
C ASP A 263 -14.34 4.28 -4.81
N GLY A 264 -13.07 4.31 -5.20
CA GLY A 264 -12.44 5.40 -5.96
C GLY A 264 -12.01 6.54 -5.03
N GLU A 265 -10.99 7.30 -5.42
CA GLU A 265 -10.50 8.46 -4.65
C GLU A 265 -11.09 9.79 -5.18
N ARG A 266 -10.97 10.01 -6.50
CA ARG A 266 -11.44 11.25 -7.19
C ARG A 266 -12.35 10.93 -8.39
N GLY A 267 -12.85 9.71 -8.46
CA GLY A 267 -13.69 9.21 -9.52
C GLY A 267 -14.18 7.80 -9.18
N PRO A 268 -14.90 7.12 -10.09
CA PRO A 268 -15.48 5.82 -9.77
C PRO A 268 -14.41 4.73 -9.60
N GLY A 269 -14.55 3.92 -8.52
CA GLY A 269 -13.86 2.66 -8.32
C GLY A 269 -14.72 1.45 -8.73
N LEU A 270 -14.25 0.24 -8.36
CA LEU A 270 -14.99 -1.01 -8.64
C LEU A 270 -16.40 -1.02 -8.04
N GLY A 271 -16.58 -0.38 -6.88
CA GLY A 271 -17.86 -0.26 -6.19
C GLY A 271 -18.95 0.41 -7.02
N ALA A 272 -18.59 1.32 -7.93
CA ALA A 272 -19.54 1.93 -8.83
C ALA A 272 -20.16 0.93 -9.82
N LEU A 273 -19.41 -0.11 -10.23
CA LEU A 273 -19.94 -1.21 -11.03
C LEU A 273 -20.86 -2.10 -10.20
N VAL A 274 -20.51 -2.36 -8.94
CA VAL A 274 -21.32 -3.16 -8.01
C VAL A 274 -22.63 -2.44 -7.68
N ALA A 275 -22.57 -1.14 -7.39
CA ALA A 275 -23.74 -0.33 -7.09
C ALA A 275 -24.81 -0.38 -8.21
N ALA A 276 -24.34 -0.50 -9.46
CA ALA A 276 -25.23 -0.57 -10.62
C ALA A 276 -26.00 -1.89 -10.76
N VAL A 277 -25.47 -3.01 -10.24
CA VAL A 277 -26.05 -4.35 -10.39
C VAL A 277 -26.55 -4.93 -9.06
N ALA A 278 -25.95 -4.54 -7.94
CA ALA A 278 -26.24 -5.05 -6.61
C ALA A 278 -26.02 -3.96 -5.53
N PRO A 279 -26.87 -2.93 -5.46
CA PRO A 279 -26.66 -1.78 -4.55
C PRO A 279 -26.55 -2.18 -3.07
N GLY A 280 -27.29 -3.19 -2.62
CA GLY A 280 -27.18 -3.70 -1.25
C GLY A 280 -25.83 -4.36 -0.95
N VAL A 281 -25.20 -4.99 -1.93
CA VAL A 281 -23.81 -5.52 -1.81
C VAL A 281 -22.84 -4.36 -1.72
N HIS A 282 -22.98 -3.34 -2.57
CA HIS A 282 -22.13 -2.16 -2.56
C HIS A 282 -22.10 -1.50 -1.17
N GLU A 283 -23.27 -1.24 -0.57
CA GLU A 283 -23.34 -0.59 0.74
C GLU A 283 -22.68 -1.43 1.85
N ARG A 284 -22.86 -2.76 1.84
CA ARG A 284 -22.20 -3.64 2.81
C ARG A 284 -20.68 -3.63 2.66
N VAL A 285 -20.16 -3.89 1.46
CA VAL A 285 -18.71 -3.92 1.20
C VAL A 285 -18.06 -2.58 1.54
N ARG A 286 -18.72 -1.47 1.18
CA ARG A 286 -18.25 -0.13 1.54
C ARG A 286 -18.21 0.07 3.06
N GLY A 287 -19.25 -0.38 3.76
CA GLY A 287 -19.32 -0.34 5.24
C GLY A 287 -18.20 -1.17 5.89
N ASP A 288 -17.94 -2.37 5.37
CA ASP A 288 -16.87 -3.25 5.86
C ASP A 288 -15.48 -2.65 5.62
N PHE A 289 -15.23 -2.04 4.46
CA PHE A 289 -14.01 -1.27 4.22
C PHE A 289 -13.86 -0.11 5.20
N ALA A 290 -14.89 0.69 5.37
CA ALA A 290 -14.86 1.83 6.29
C ALA A 290 -14.55 1.39 7.73
N ALA A 291 -15.15 0.28 8.19
CA ALA A 291 -14.92 -0.28 9.51
C ALA A 291 -13.49 -0.82 9.69
N ALA A 292 -12.94 -1.50 8.67
CA ALA A 292 -11.57 -2.02 8.70
C ALA A 292 -10.52 -0.89 8.65
N VAL A 293 -10.71 0.09 7.75
CA VAL A 293 -9.83 1.26 7.62
C VAL A 293 -9.85 2.10 8.91
N ALA A 294 -11.02 2.41 9.46
CA ALA A 294 -11.10 3.13 10.73
C ALA A 294 -10.36 2.40 11.83
N SER A 295 -10.55 1.07 11.93
CA SER A 295 -9.91 0.26 12.98
C SER A 295 -8.39 0.26 12.89
N ILE A 296 -7.78 0.22 11.68
CA ILE A 296 -6.32 0.24 11.57
C ILE A 296 -5.74 1.62 11.84
N HIS A 297 -6.47 2.69 11.56
CA HIS A 297 -6.06 4.06 11.85
C HIS A 297 -6.15 4.43 13.34
N GLU A 298 -6.88 3.65 14.15
CA GLU A 298 -6.91 3.82 15.61
C GLU A 298 -5.60 3.43 16.29
N PHE A 299 -4.73 2.63 15.62
CA PHE A 299 -3.45 2.25 16.20
C PHE A 299 -2.46 3.40 16.15
N GLY A 300 -2.13 3.96 17.33
CA GLY A 300 -1.11 5.00 17.50
C GLY A 300 0.31 4.47 17.70
N GLN A 301 0.50 3.14 17.68
CA GLN A 301 1.76 2.45 17.93
C GLN A 301 1.90 1.22 17.02
N PRO A 302 3.12 0.65 16.88
CA PRO A 302 3.37 -0.53 16.07
C PRO A 302 2.45 -1.71 16.42
N LEU A 303 1.99 -2.46 15.42
CA LEU A 303 1.05 -3.57 15.62
C LEU A 303 1.64 -4.67 16.53
N GLU A 304 2.95 -4.90 16.47
CA GLU A 304 3.65 -5.81 17.37
C GLU A 304 3.64 -5.34 18.83
N ALA A 305 3.71 -4.04 19.06
CA ALA A 305 3.58 -3.47 20.41
C ALA A 305 2.14 -3.65 20.94
N VAL A 306 1.15 -3.43 20.06
CA VAL A 306 -0.26 -3.71 20.39
C VAL A 306 -0.47 -5.19 20.70
N ALA A 307 0.09 -6.10 19.90
CA ALA A 307 -0.02 -7.54 20.11
C ALA A 307 0.52 -7.99 21.47
N LEU A 308 1.52 -7.30 22.00
CA LEU A 308 2.13 -7.58 23.30
C LEU A 308 1.39 -6.92 24.48
N SER A 309 0.76 -5.75 24.27
CA SER A 309 0.12 -4.96 25.33
C SER A 309 -1.40 -5.23 25.44
N ASP A 310 -2.10 -5.22 24.31
CA ASP A 310 -3.55 -5.45 24.24
C ASP A 310 -3.93 -6.17 22.93
N ARG A 311 -3.80 -7.47 22.94
CA ARG A 311 -4.13 -8.34 21.80
C ARG A 311 -5.59 -8.20 21.36
N SER A 312 -6.51 -7.80 22.24
CA SER A 312 -7.94 -7.71 21.92
C SER A 312 -8.22 -6.72 20.79
N GLN A 313 -7.42 -5.64 20.69
CA GLN A 313 -7.54 -4.66 19.60
C GLN A 313 -7.16 -5.28 18.23
N LEU A 314 -6.10 -6.10 18.21
CA LEU A 314 -5.73 -6.83 16.97
C LEU A 314 -6.75 -7.91 16.59
N ASP A 315 -7.30 -8.62 17.58
CA ASP A 315 -8.33 -9.62 17.34
C ASP A 315 -9.61 -8.95 16.79
N ALA A 316 -9.95 -7.74 17.27
CA ALA A 316 -11.07 -6.95 16.72
C ALA A 316 -10.81 -6.49 15.26
N LEU A 317 -9.60 -6.00 14.95
CA LEU A 317 -9.21 -5.68 13.57
C LEU A 317 -9.29 -6.92 12.67
N LEU A 318 -8.73 -8.05 13.14
CA LEU A 318 -8.74 -9.31 12.41
C LEU A 318 -10.17 -9.78 12.09
N ALA A 319 -11.11 -9.65 13.04
CA ALA A 319 -12.50 -10.01 12.83
C ALA A 319 -13.14 -9.14 11.70
N LYS A 320 -12.90 -7.82 11.71
CA LYS A 320 -13.39 -6.91 10.68
C LYS A 320 -12.80 -7.23 9.30
N LEU A 321 -11.49 -7.51 9.25
CA LEU A 321 -10.82 -7.88 7.99
C LEU A 321 -11.32 -9.21 7.43
N LYS A 322 -11.62 -10.20 8.27
CA LYS A 322 -12.22 -11.48 7.84
C LYS A 322 -13.63 -11.29 7.31
N THR A 323 -14.44 -10.42 7.93
CA THR A 323 -15.78 -10.07 7.41
C THR A 323 -15.66 -9.44 6.03
N LEU A 324 -14.76 -8.46 5.87
CA LEU A 324 -14.48 -7.83 4.58
C LEU A 324 -13.98 -8.85 3.54
N GLU A 325 -13.04 -9.72 3.90
CA GLU A 325 -12.50 -10.76 3.01
C GLU A 325 -13.63 -11.66 2.47
N ILE A 326 -14.52 -12.12 3.34
CA ILE A 326 -15.66 -12.94 2.94
C ILE A 326 -16.58 -12.18 1.97
N ALA A 327 -16.90 -10.92 2.26
CA ALA A 327 -17.73 -10.08 1.40
C ALA A 327 -17.07 -9.85 0.02
N LEU A 328 -15.75 -9.62 -0.02
CA LEU A 328 -15.02 -9.46 -1.26
C LEU A 328 -14.98 -10.75 -2.09
N ARG A 329 -14.69 -11.89 -1.46
CA ARG A 329 -14.60 -13.19 -2.14
C ARG A 329 -15.92 -13.70 -2.68
N SER A 330 -17.01 -13.50 -1.96
CA SER A 330 -18.31 -14.05 -2.32
C SER A 330 -19.20 -13.02 -3.01
N GLU A 331 -19.44 -11.89 -2.38
CA GLU A 331 -20.45 -10.94 -2.85
C GLU A 331 -19.92 -10.03 -3.96
N LEU A 332 -18.71 -9.43 -3.80
CA LEU A 332 -18.10 -8.59 -4.84
C LEU A 332 -17.81 -9.42 -6.11
N ALA A 333 -17.16 -10.58 -5.95
CA ALA A 333 -16.81 -11.43 -7.08
C ALA A 333 -18.08 -11.88 -7.83
N SER A 334 -19.12 -12.31 -7.12
CA SER A 334 -20.41 -12.72 -7.72
C SER A 334 -21.09 -11.55 -8.43
N ALA A 335 -21.15 -10.37 -7.82
CA ALA A 335 -21.81 -9.19 -8.41
C ALA A 335 -21.15 -8.75 -9.73
N LEU A 336 -19.84 -8.90 -9.86
CA LEU A 336 -19.10 -8.53 -11.07
C LEU A 336 -18.85 -9.70 -12.04
N GLY A 337 -19.37 -10.90 -11.74
CA GLY A 337 -19.20 -12.10 -12.57
C GLY A 337 -17.73 -12.55 -12.63
N VAL A 338 -16.98 -12.38 -11.56
CA VAL A 338 -15.57 -12.73 -11.45
C VAL A 338 -15.41 -14.12 -10.85
N THR A 339 -14.66 -14.99 -11.53
CA THR A 339 -14.18 -16.23 -10.94
C THR A 339 -12.81 -16.00 -10.34
N LEU A 340 -12.73 -16.04 -9.03
CA LEU A 340 -11.45 -15.99 -8.32
C LEU A 340 -10.77 -17.35 -8.48
N THR A 341 -9.67 -17.39 -9.21
CA THR A 341 -8.76 -18.53 -9.15
C THR A 341 -7.98 -18.43 -7.86
N PHE A 342 -7.93 -19.50 -7.08
CA PHE A 342 -7.05 -19.57 -5.91
C PHE A 342 -5.64 -19.32 -6.41
N SER A 343 -5.06 -18.20 -6.01
CA SER A 343 -3.65 -17.98 -6.29
C SER A 343 -2.88 -19.01 -5.48
N SER A 344 -1.88 -19.61 -6.09
CA SER A 344 -0.92 -20.52 -5.47
C SER A 344 -0.05 -19.85 -4.39
N ALA A 345 -0.59 -18.88 -3.66
CA ALA A 345 0.02 -18.30 -2.46
C ALA A 345 -0.04 -19.28 -1.26
N ASP A 346 -0.70 -20.43 -1.43
CA ASP A 346 -0.69 -21.53 -0.45
C ASP A 346 0.41 -22.57 -0.75
N ALA A 347 1.28 -22.31 -1.74
CA ALA A 347 2.41 -23.18 -2.05
C ALA A 347 3.70 -22.35 -1.98
N ASP A 348 4.21 -22.13 -0.74
CA ASP A 348 5.62 -22.14 -0.30
C ASP A 348 5.73 -21.72 1.17
#